data_2c40071e3e667cf21031f676d21e1436
#
_entry.id   2c40071e3e667cf21031f676d21e1436
#
_cell.length_a   1.000
_cell.length_b   1.000
_cell.length_c   1.000
_cell.angle_alpha   90.00
_cell.angle_beta   90.00
_cell.angle_gamma   90.00
#
_symmetry.space_group_name_H-M   'P 1'
#
loop_
_entity.id
_entity.type
_entity.pdbx_description
1 polymer ?
#
loop_
_entity_poly.entity_id
_entity_poly.type
_entity_poly.pdbx_seq_one_letter_code
_entity_poly.pdbx_strand_id
1 'polypeptide(L)'
;MRFKQYDIVKHFKYETLTDEQKKQNIYLYQILAFPVKHTETGEELVIYKALYECHENNMDVNLGQIFARPISQFFSGVDTVKYPNIKQEYRFELIKHMDSEIHNSMITHCNLTPPQRKNRI
;
A
#
# COMPACT_ATOMS: atom_id res chain seq x y z
N MET A 1 7.83 10.55 -11.32
CA MET A 1 7.67 9.69 -10.15
C MET A 1 6.98 8.44 -10.51
N ARG A 2 7.30 7.38 -9.81
CA ARG A 2 6.68 6.10 -10.09
C ARG A 2 5.20 6.07 -9.81
N PHE A 3 4.72 6.85 -8.88
CA PHE A 3 3.32 6.86 -8.45
C PHE A 3 2.67 8.21 -8.67
N LYS A 4 1.34 8.19 -8.71
CA LYS A 4 0.53 9.39 -8.83
C LYS A 4 -0.44 9.44 -7.67
N GLN A 5 -1.03 10.61 -7.43
CA GLN A 5 -2.10 10.75 -6.45
C GLN A 5 -3.21 9.75 -6.76
N TYR A 6 -3.76 9.16 -5.73
CA TYR A 6 -4.85 8.18 -5.74
C TYR A 6 -4.45 6.78 -6.25
N ASP A 7 -3.18 6.55 -6.59
CA ASP A 7 -2.74 5.21 -6.96
C ASP A 7 -2.94 4.23 -5.81
N ILE A 8 -3.33 3.00 -6.15
CA ILE A 8 -3.40 1.92 -5.18
C ILE A 8 -2.12 1.14 -5.25
N VAL A 9 -1.51 0.93 -4.09
CA VAL A 9 -0.22 0.26 -3.96
C VAL A 9 -0.30 -0.86 -2.95
N LYS A 10 0.60 -1.83 -3.04
CA LYS A 10 0.73 -2.89 -2.05
C LYS A 10 2.09 -2.84 -1.40
N HIS A 11 2.13 -3.06 -0.09
CA HIS A 11 3.37 -3.19 0.65
C HIS A 11 3.96 -4.59 0.35
N PHE A 12 5.29 -4.71 0.36
CA PHE A 12 5.93 -5.99 0.02
C PHE A 12 5.49 -7.14 0.92
N LYS A 13 5.08 -6.88 2.16
CA LYS A 13 4.63 -7.95 3.05
C LYS A 13 3.34 -8.62 2.57
N TYR A 14 2.68 -8.05 1.57
CA TYR A 14 1.53 -8.68 0.94
C TYR A 14 1.92 -10.10 0.45
N GLU A 15 3.17 -10.29 0.02
CA GLU A 15 3.63 -11.61 -0.42
C GLU A 15 3.59 -12.67 0.68
N THR A 16 3.58 -12.25 1.95
CA THR A 16 3.60 -13.19 3.07
C THR A 16 2.22 -13.61 3.52
N LEU A 17 1.17 -13.05 2.91
CA LEU A 17 -0.20 -13.29 3.36
C LEU A 17 -0.76 -14.60 2.81
N THR A 18 -1.73 -15.16 3.53
CA THR A 18 -2.53 -16.28 3.01
C THR A 18 -3.51 -15.75 1.96
N ASP A 19 -4.10 -16.63 1.17
CA ASP A 19 -5.08 -16.22 0.18
C ASP A 19 -6.30 -15.54 0.85
N GLU A 20 -6.70 -16.02 2.03
CA GLU A 20 -7.81 -15.41 2.75
C GLU A 20 -7.48 -13.99 3.18
N GLN A 21 -6.27 -13.75 3.65
CA GLN A 21 -5.85 -12.41 4.05
C GLN A 21 -5.76 -11.48 2.85
N LYS A 22 -5.32 -11.99 1.69
CA LYS A 22 -5.26 -11.17 0.49
C LYS A 22 -6.64 -10.71 0.04
N LYS A 23 -7.66 -11.53 0.27
CA LYS A 23 -9.03 -11.15 -0.08
C LYS A 23 -9.56 -10.02 0.79
N GLN A 24 -8.92 -9.75 1.92
CA GLN A 24 -9.33 -8.69 2.82
C GLN A 24 -8.56 -7.40 2.55
N ASN A 25 -7.82 -7.31 1.47
CA ASN A 25 -7.02 -6.15 1.06
C ASN A 25 -5.90 -5.79 2.05
N ILE A 26 -5.50 -6.71 2.93
CA ILE A 26 -4.44 -6.43 3.91
C ILE A 26 -3.16 -6.02 3.18
N TYR A 27 -2.51 -4.96 3.64
CA TYR A 27 -1.32 -4.33 3.08
C TYR A 27 -1.58 -3.58 1.77
N LEU A 28 -2.85 -3.29 1.43
CA LEU A 28 -3.16 -2.43 0.29
C LEU A 28 -3.49 -1.02 0.79
N TYR A 29 -3.00 -0.02 0.08
CA TYR A 29 -3.13 1.38 0.46
C TYR A 29 -3.44 2.25 -0.75
N GLN A 30 -4.05 3.39 -0.52
CA GLN A 30 -4.22 4.39 -1.57
C GLN A 30 -3.41 5.63 -1.20
N ILE A 31 -2.63 6.13 -2.14
CA ILE A 31 -1.89 7.37 -1.95
C ILE A 31 -2.86 8.54 -2.01
N LEU A 32 -2.85 9.39 -1.00
CA LEU A 32 -3.74 10.56 -0.95
C LEU A 32 -3.03 11.82 -1.41
N ALA A 33 -1.77 12.00 -1.06
CA ALA A 33 -1.04 13.21 -1.43
C ALA A 33 0.46 13.01 -1.28
N PHE A 34 1.24 13.62 -2.15
CA PHE A 34 2.67 13.75 -1.99
C PHE A 34 3.18 14.74 -3.05
N PRO A 35 4.25 15.50 -2.78
CA PRO A 35 4.91 15.57 -1.49
C PRO A 35 4.15 16.46 -0.51
N VAL A 36 4.15 16.10 0.75
CA VAL A 36 3.54 16.89 1.80
C VAL A 36 4.66 17.26 2.78
N LYS A 37 4.79 18.55 3.09
CA LYS A 37 5.91 19.00 3.91
C LYS A 37 5.56 18.92 5.39
N HIS A 38 6.44 18.29 6.16
CA HIS A 38 6.32 18.29 7.62
C HIS A 38 6.66 19.71 8.09
N THR A 39 5.80 20.35 8.83
CA THR A 39 5.95 21.76 9.15
C THR A 39 7.17 22.07 10.03
N GLU A 40 7.55 21.13 10.89
CA GLU A 40 8.69 21.39 11.76
C GLU A 40 10.01 20.99 11.16
N THR A 41 10.10 19.86 10.50
CA THR A 41 11.37 19.36 10.00
C THR A 41 11.63 19.71 8.55
N GLY A 42 10.59 20.08 7.81
CA GLY A 42 10.72 20.31 6.37
C GLY A 42 10.79 19.03 5.54
N GLU A 43 10.70 17.88 6.21
CA GLU A 43 10.78 16.61 5.51
C GLU A 43 9.57 16.40 4.60
N GLU A 44 9.79 15.82 3.44
CA GLU A 44 8.69 15.56 2.51
C GLU A 44 8.10 14.18 2.74
N LEU A 45 6.79 14.11 2.78
CA LEU A 45 6.06 12.91 3.17
C LEU A 45 5.10 12.47 2.09
N VAL A 46 4.79 11.17 2.09
CA VAL A 46 3.67 10.61 1.35
C VAL A 46 2.56 10.36 2.37
N ILE A 47 1.35 10.83 2.07
CA ILE A 47 0.16 10.58 2.89
C ILE A 47 -0.66 9.51 2.19
N TYR A 48 -1.01 8.46 2.91
CA TYR A 48 -1.71 7.33 2.30
C TYR A 48 -2.66 6.69 3.30
N LYS A 49 -3.67 5.98 2.81
CA LYS A 49 -4.64 5.38 3.71
C LYS A 49 -4.75 3.89 3.49
N ALA A 50 -5.06 3.17 4.56
CA ALA A 50 -5.26 1.73 4.52
C ALA A 50 -6.61 1.39 3.89
N LEU A 51 -6.59 0.40 2.98
CA LEU A 51 -7.81 -0.09 2.34
C LEU A 51 -8.25 -1.39 2.99
N TYR A 52 -7.95 -1.55 4.26
CA TYR A 52 -8.27 -2.77 5.01
C TYR A 52 -8.37 -2.47 6.50
N GLU A 53 -8.93 -3.41 7.23
CA GLU A 53 -8.95 -3.37 8.68
C GLU A 53 -8.30 -4.65 9.19
N CYS A 54 -7.42 -4.58 10.16
CA CYS A 54 -6.76 -5.75 10.72
C CYS A 54 -6.31 -5.48 12.14
N HIS A 55 -6.76 -6.31 13.07
CA HIS A 55 -6.42 -6.16 14.49
C HIS A 55 -5.83 -7.46 15.05
N GLU A 56 -5.01 -8.15 14.27
CA GLU A 56 -4.38 -9.38 14.71
C GLU A 56 -2.94 -9.45 14.22
N ASN A 57 -2.17 -10.38 14.72
CA ASN A 57 -0.77 -10.56 14.33
C ASN A 57 0.08 -9.30 14.51
N ASN A 58 -0.13 -8.62 15.64
CA ASN A 58 0.58 -7.39 15.99
C ASN A 58 0.28 -6.23 15.06
N MET A 59 -0.81 -6.32 14.30
CA MET A 59 -1.28 -5.21 13.49
C MET A 59 -2.50 -4.61 14.16
N ASP A 60 -2.63 -3.30 14.09
CA ASP A 60 -3.79 -2.59 14.62
C ASP A 60 -4.08 -1.45 13.67
N VAL A 61 -4.79 -1.77 12.60
CA VAL A 61 -5.07 -0.83 11.53
C VAL A 61 -6.57 -0.76 11.32
N ASN A 62 -7.13 0.45 11.38
CA ASN A 62 -8.53 0.67 11.09
C ASN A 62 -8.72 0.94 9.61
N LEU A 63 -9.87 0.52 9.07
CA LEU A 63 -10.20 0.78 7.68
C LEU A 63 -10.17 2.28 7.43
N GLY A 64 -9.44 2.71 6.42
CA GLY A 64 -9.34 4.14 6.09
C GLY A 64 -8.35 4.91 6.94
N GLN A 65 -7.61 4.25 7.82
CA GLN A 65 -6.62 4.91 8.65
C GLN A 65 -5.56 5.56 7.77
N ILE A 66 -5.21 6.80 8.10
CA ILE A 66 -4.29 7.60 7.29
C ILE A 66 -2.91 7.60 7.94
N PHE A 67 -1.90 7.38 7.13
CA PHE A 67 -0.50 7.33 7.55
C PHE A 67 0.33 8.35 6.81
N ALA A 68 1.46 8.70 7.38
CA ALA A 68 2.47 9.54 6.76
C ALA A 68 3.81 8.82 6.82
N ARG A 69 4.54 8.81 5.72
CA ARG A 69 5.86 8.19 5.65
C ARG A 69 6.77 9.09 4.85
N PRO A 70 8.04 9.27 5.27
CA PRO A 70 8.98 10.04 4.46
C PRO A 70 9.09 9.49 3.05
N ILE A 71 9.17 10.38 2.06
CA ILE A 71 9.24 9.99 0.66
C ILE A 71 10.40 9.02 0.44
N SER A 72 11.57 9.29 1.04
CA SER A 72 12.71 8.42 0.85
C SER A 72 12.45 6.99 1.31
N GLN A 73 11.66 6.82 2.36
CA GLN A 73 11.30 5.49 2.83
C GLN A 73 10.21 4.87 1.98
N PHE A 74 9.22 5.66 1.59
CA PHE A 74 8.10 5.14 0.79
C PHE A 74 8.60 4.56 -0.54
N PHE A 75 9.60 5.20 -1.15
CA PHE A 75 10.15 4.75 -2.42
C PHE A 75 11.37 3.84 -2.28
N SER A 76 11.72 3.43 -1.07
CA SER A 76 12.93 2.63 -0.85
C SER A 76 12.77 1.21 -1.35
N GLY A 77 13.90 0.56 -1.57
CA GLY A 77 13.91 -0.86 -1.92
C GLY A 77 13.68 -1.74 -0.70
N VAL A 78 13.30 -2.96 -0.93
CA VAL A 78 13.17 -3.97 0.13
C VAL A 78 14.56 -4.35 0.61
N ASP A 79 14.73 -4.48 1.94
CA ASP A 79 15.98 -4.92 2.53
C ASP A 79 16.12 -6.42 2.27
N THR A 80 16.92 -6.80 1.29
CA THR A 80 17.06 -8.19 0.87
C THR A 80 17.83 -9.04 1.88
N VAL A 81 18.56 -8.42 2.79
CA VAL A 81 19.23 -9.14 3.86
C VAL A 81 18.20 -9.57 4.91
N LYS A 82 17.30 -8.66 5.29
CA LYS A 82 16.28 -8.96 6.28
C LYS A 82 15.16 -9.79 5.70
N TYR A 83 14.84 -9.61 4.41
CA TYR A 83 13.72 -10.28 3.75
C TYR A 83 14.20 -10.98 2.46
N PRO A 84 15.02 -12.04 2.58
CA PRO A 84 15.64 -12.65 1.40
C PRO A 84 14.67 -13.36 0.48
N ASN A 85 13.48 -13.72 0.97
CA ASN A 85 12.53 -14.46 0.15
C ASN A 85 11.48 -13.59 -0.54
N ILE A 86 11.51 -12.28 -0.32
CA ILE A 86 10.56 -11.36 -0.93
C ILE A 86 10.98 -11.09 -2.37
N LYS A 87 10.06 -11.22 -3.30
CA LYS A 87 10.33 -10.99 -4.70
C LYS A 87 10.11 -9.55 -5.13
N GLN A 88 9.23 -8.83 -4.45
CA GLN A 88 8.97 -7.44 -4.77
C GLN A 88 10.22 -6.61 -4.51
N GLU A 89 10.61 -5.80 -5.46
CA GLU A 89 11.86 -5.03 -5.37
C GLU A 89 11.76 -3.83 -4.45
N TYR A 90 10.64 -3.13 -4.50
CA TYR A 90 10.46 -1.89 -3.72
C TYR A 90 9.45 -2.08 -2.61
N ARG A 91 9.53 -1.22 -1.59
CA ARG A 91 8.63 -1.30 -0.43
C ARG A 91 7.17 -1.29 -0.85
N PHE A 92 6.82 -0.44 -1.82
CA PHE A 92 5.47 -0.37 -2.36
C PHE A 92 5.50 -0.59 -3.87
N GLU A 93 4.50 -1.28 -4.38
CA GLU A 93 4.37 -1.57 -5.80
C GLU A 93 2.98 -1.19 -6.27
N LEU A 94 2.88 -0.64 -7.46
CA LEU A 94 1.60 -0.19 -8.01
C LEU A 94 0.68 -1.36 -8.31
N ILE A 95 -0.60 -1.24 -7.90
CA ILE A 95 -1.65 -2.17 -8.29
C ILE A 95 -2.43 -1.54 -9.42
N LYS A 96 -2.91 -0.33 -9.25
CA LYS A 96 -3.62 0.35 -10.33
C LYS A 96 -3.76 1.84 -10.03
N HIS A 97 -3.96 2.62 -11.10
CA HIS A 97 -4.23 4.05 -11.00
C HIS A 97 -5.72 4.26 -10.76
N MET A 98 -6.06 5.27 -9.97
CA MET A 98 -7.44 5.67 -9.73
C MET A 98 -7.57 7.16 -9.96
N ASP A 99 -8.79 7.62 -10.26
CA ASP A 99 -9.03 9.03 -10.50
C ASP A 99 -9.42 9.81 -9.25
N SER A 100 -9.80 9.14 -8.21
CA SER A 100 -10.26 9.79 -6.97
C SER A 100 -10.04 8.89 -5.78
N GLU A 101 -10.23 9.46 -4.60
CA GLU A 101 -10.11 8.70 -3.35
C GLU A 101 -11.24 7.69 -3.25
N ILE A 102 -10.92 6.47 -2.83
CA ILE A 102 -11.92 5.45 -2.61
C ILE A 102 -12.60 5.74 -1.28
N HIS A 103 -13.92 5.84 -1.30
CA HIS A 103 -14.68 6.08 -0.09
C HIS A 103 -14.65 4.81 0.77
N ASN A 104 -14.47 4.97 2.08
CA ASN A 104 -14.32 3.81 2.96
C ASN A 104 -15.48 2.83 2.89
N SER A 105 -16.70 3.32 2.74
CA SER A 105 -17.86 2.43 2.69
C SER A 105 -17.89 1.56 1.44
N MET A 106 -17.07 1.85 0.44
CA MET A 106 -17.06 1.09 -0.80
C MET A 106 -15.88 0.13 -0.87
N ILE A 107 -14.97 0.15 0.08
CA ILE A 107 -13.77 -0.68 0.00
C ILE A 107 -14.11 -2.16 -0.01
N THR A 108 -15.10 -2.57 0.78
CA THR A 108 -15.46 -3.98 0.87
C THR A 108 -16.08 -4.51 -0.42
N HIS A 109 -16.53 -3.61 -1.30
CA HIS A 109 -17.15 -4.03 -2.54
C HIS A 109 -16.18 -3.89 -3.73
N CYS A 110 -14.95 -3.46 -3.49
CA CYS A 110 -13.98 -3.31 -4.54
C CYS A 110 -13.05 -4.50 -4.58
N ASN A 111 -12.86 -5.09 -5.74
CA ASN A 111 -11.88 -6.14 -5.85
C ASN A 111 -10.55 -5.48 -6.18
N LEU A 112 -9.71 -5.31 -5.18
CA LEU A 112 -8.41 -4.70 -5.33
C LEU A 112 -7.27 -5.72 -5.47
N THR A 113 -7.61 -6.99 -5.51
CA THR A 113 -6.60 -8.04 -5.67
C THR A 113 -5.91 -7.86 -7.03
N PRO A 114 -4.59 -7.90 -7.08
CA PRO A 114 -3.89 -7.77 -8.36
C PRO A 114 -4.35 -8.84 -9.33
N PRO A 115 -4.43 -8.55 -10.64
CA PRO A 115 -4.86 -9.53 -11.61
C PRO A 115 -3.86 -10.69 -11.65
N GLN A 116 -4.42 -11.88 -11.82
CA GLN A 116 -3.53 -13.00 -11.90
C GLN A 116 -2.98 -13.07 -13.26
N ARG A 117 -1.71 -13.35 -13.35
CA ARG A 117 -1.18 -13.34 -14.61
C ARG A 117 -1.44 -14.56 -15.26
N LYS A 118 -2.21 -15.24 -15.21
CA LYS A 118 -2.55 -16.37 -15.70
C LYS A 118 -2.31 -16.51 -17.01
N ASN A 119 -2.11 -17.18 -17.48
CA ASN A 119 -2.18 -17.48 -18.72
C ASN A 119 -2.15 -16.58 -19.66
N ARG A 120 -1.48 -16.02 -19.80
CA ARG A 120 -1.43 -15.24 -20.71
C ARG A 120 -1.12 -15.98 -21.80
N ILE A 121 -1.46 -16.73 -22.21
CA ILE A 121 -1.20 -17.44 -23.29
C ILE A 121 -1.18 -16.76 -24.43
#